data_58e729480bc51cf0245422f21bf6219e
#
_entry.id   58e729480bc51cf0245422f21bf6219e
#
_cell.length_a   1.000
_cell.length_b   1.000
_cell.length_c   1.000
_cell.angle_alpha   90.00
_cell.angle_beta   90.00
_cell.angle_gamma   90.00
#
_symmetry.space_group_name_H-M   'P 1'
#
loop_
_entity.id
_entity.type
_entity.pdbx_description
1 polymer ?
#
loop_
_entity_poly.entity_id
_entity_poly.type
_entity_poly.pdbx_seq_one_letter_code
_entity_poly.pdbx_strand_id
1 'polypeptide(L)'
;MKRLVLLACLLVGGLTAHAQGFANTKDREAVPFEKVKGSVVLFTFGQSNSANFGQRSRLYTCQHEVYNYFNDTIYKAKDPLLGANGGWGSVWTLVGDKMIEKGLAKSVTVIPIGVGGVEVAAWAKGGKLHDLLLKTLDEVVRHNIEIDYICWHQGESDNIANTPKEVYIERFLSIREAIRSRGIKAPIIVAVASYHPDCLEEDHGCSKEIREAQKELAKRYDDIFVGPDTDKLDQLYQRADGVHFSHMGQRMHADMWIKAIKHCK
;
A
#
# COMPACT_ATOMS: atom_id res chain seq x y z
N MET A 1 -2.95 -28.11 -33.38
CA MET A 1 -2.76 -26.66 -33.58
C MET A 1 -2.04 -26.10 -32.35
N LYS A 2 -0.77 -25.75 -32.46
CA LYS A 2 0.05 -25.28 -31.34
C LYS A 2 -0.29 -23.80 -31.08
N ARG A 3 -0.84 -23.50 -29.92
CA ARG A 3 -1.03 -22.09 -29.48
C ARG A 3 0.31 -21.51 -29.11
N LEU A 4 0.70 -20.46 -29.81
CA LEU A 4 1.88 -19.66 -29.52
C LEU A 4 1.58 -18.84 -28.26
N VAL A 5 2.22 -19.18 -27.15
CA VAL A 5 2.22 -18.36 -25.94
C VAL A 5 3.22 -17.24 -26.18
N LEU A 6 2.73 -16.03 -26.37
CA LEU A 6 3.56 -14.84 -26.44
C LEU A 6 4.04 -14.50 -25.03
N LEU A 7 5.27 -14.92 -24.72
CA LEU A 7 5.98 -14.54 -23.50
C LEU A 7 6.40 -13.07 -23.65
N ALA A 8 5.67 -12.15 -23.06
CA ALA A 8 6.08 -10.76 -22.92
C ALA A 8 7.14 -10.66 -21.82
N CYS A 9 8.40 -10.93 -22.17
CA CYS A 9 9.54 -10.59 -21.33
C CYS A 9 9.64 -9.07 -21.20
N LEU A 10 9.10 -8.50 -20.12
CA LEU A 10 9.39 -7.14 -19.72
C LEU A 10 10.84 -7.08 -19.22
N LEU A 11 11.69 -6.45 -20.00
CA LEU A 11 13.08 -6.15 -19.70
C LEU A 11 13.22 -5.46 -18.34
N VAL A 12 13.80 -6.18 -17.36
CA VAL A 12 14.20 -5.67 -16.06
C VAL A 12 15.53 -4.94 -16.24
N GLY A 13 15.47 -3.68 -16.60
CA GLY A 13 16.64 -2.79 -16.67
C GLY A 13 16.40 -1.55 -15.83
N GLY A 14 17.15 -1.38 -14.74
CA GLY A 14 17.36 -0.08 -14.10
C GLY A 14 16.22 0.44 -13.22
N LEU A 15 15.84 -0.27 -12.16
CA LEU A 15 14.68 0.07 -11.31
C LEU A 15 14.94 1.08 -10.17
N THR A 16 16.15 1.58 -9.98
CA THR A 16 16.45 2.59 -8.95
C THR A 16 15.96 4.01 -9.29
N ALA A 17 15.69 4.31 -10.57
CA ALA A 17 15.16 5.60 -11.01
C ALA A 17 13.63 5.58 -11.23
N HIS A 18 12.98 4.41 -11.30
CA HIS A 18 11.59 4.29 -11.77
C HIS A 18 10.53 4.31 -10.67
N ALA A 19 10.86 4.06 -9.41
CA ALA A 19 9.90 4.20 -8.31
C ALA A 19 9.46 5.67 -8.09
N GLN A 20 10.27 6.65 -8.52
CA GLN A 20 9.99 8.08 -8.43
C GLN A 20 9.50 8.70 -9.77
N GLY A 21 9.51 7.95 -10.87
CA GLY A 21 9.41 8.49 -12.23
C GLY A 21 8.02 8.91 -12.71
N PHE A 22 6.94 8.60 -12.00
CA PHE A 22 5.58 8.91 -12.45
C PHE A 22 4.92 10.08 -11.72
N ALA A 23 5.50 10.54 -10.63
CA ALA A 23 4.93 11.62 -9.84
C ALA A 23 5.39 12.99 -10.37
N ASN A 24 4.54 13.65 -11.14
CA ASN A 24 4.78 15.03 -11.55
C ASN A 24 4.34 15.99 -10.42
N THR A 25 5.30 16.73 -9.84
CA THR A 25 5.04 17.73 -8.81
C THR A 25 4.59 19.08 -9.35
N LYS A 26 4.72 19.33 -10.67
CA LYS A 26 4.41 20.62 -11.30
C LYS A 26 2.97 21.11 -11.07
N ASP A 27 2.02 20.15 -11.01
CA ASP A 27 0.61 20.45 -10.81
C ASP A 27 0.15 20.18 -9.36
N ARG A 28 1.08 20.24 -8.40
CA ARG A 28 0.82 19.97 -6.98
C ARG A 28 0.93 21.24 -6.16
N GLU A 29 -0.04 21.47 -5.30
CA GLU A 29 -0.01 22.56 -4.34
C GLU A 29 0.77 22.12 -3.10
N ALA A 30 1.96 22.71 -2.91
CA ALA A 30 2.74 22.52 -1.69
C ALA A 30 2.12 23.32 -0.54
N VAL A 31 2.17 22.76 0.67
CA VAL A 31 1.67 23.36 1.89
C VAL A 31 2.74 23.32 2.99
N PRO A 32 2.69 24.21 3.99
CA PRO A 32 3.64 24.22 5.10
C PRO A 32 3.58 22.94 5.94
N PHE A 33 4.70 22.57 6.58
CA PHE A 33 4.79 21.42 7.48
C PHE A 33 3.86 21.51 8.70
N GLU A 34 3.44 22.70 9.10
CA GLU A 34 2.45 22.92 10.17
C GLU A 34 1.13 22.20 9.90
N LYS A 35 0.83 21.91 8.64
CA LYS A 35 -0.36 21.16 8.23
C LYS A 35 -0.31 19.69 8.67
N VAL A 36 0.87 19.13 8.94
CA VAL A 36 1.03 17.78 9.50
C VAL A 36 0.72 17.76 10.99
N LYS A 37 0.92 18.88 11.71
CA LYS A 37 0.64 18.98 13.15
C LYS A 37 -0.82 18.67 13.47
N GLY A 38 -1.06 17.62 14.26
CA GLY A 38 -2.41 17.16 14.61
C GLY A 38 -3.16 16.46 13.46
N SER A 39 -2.47 16.20 12.34
CA SER A 39 -2.92 15.30 11.28
C SER A 39 -2.75 13.85 11.74
N VAL A 40 -3.66 12.96 11.35
CA VAL A 40 -3.39 11.52 11.42
C VAL A 40 -2.50 11.13 10.24
N VAL A 41 -1.35 10.54 10.54
CA VAL A 41 -0.34 10.18 9.53
C VAL A 41 -0.42 8.70 9.20
N LEU A 42 -0.67 8.40 7.91
CA LEU A 42 -0.70 7.05 7.35
C LEU A 42 0.57 6.81 6.55
N PHE A 43 1.41 5.88 6.98
CA PHE A 43 2.51 5.36 6.17
C PHE A 43 2.01 4.14 5.40
N THR A 44 1.99 4.21 4.06
CA THR A 44 1.30 3.21 3.26
C THR A 44 2.22 2.62 2.19
N PHE A 45 2.31 1.28 2.14
CA PHE A 45 3.19 0.60 1.20
C PHE A 45 2.76 -0.85 0.94
N GLY A 46 3.46 -1.52 0.05
CA GLY A 46 3.15 -2.85 -0.44
C GLY A 46 3.21 -2.90 -1.95
N GLN A 47 2.21 -3.49 -2.61
CA GLN A 47 2.20 -3.59 -4.07
C GLN A 47 1.09 -2.75 -4.73
N SER A 48 0.70 -3.08 -5.96
CA SER A 48 -0.14 -2.23 -6.83
C SER A 48 -1.45 -1.75 -6.18
N ASN A 49 -2.15 -2.59 -5.42
CA ASN A 49 -3.38 -2.21 -4.74
C ASN A 49 -3.15 -1.28 -3.51
N SER A 50 -1.90 -1.08 -3.08
CA SER A 50 -1.47 -0.04 -2.15
C SER A 50 -0.84 1.18 -2.84
N ALA A 51 -0.68 1.14 -4.16
CA ALA A 51 -0.10 2.20 -4.97
C ALA A 51 -1.18 2.90 -5.82
N ASN A 52 -0.80 3.43 -6.99
CA ASN A 52 -1.70 4.18 -7.87
C ASN A 52 -2.16 3.34 -9.06
N PHE A 53 -2.74 2.16 -8.83
CA PHE A 53 -3.19 1.25 -9.88
C PHE A 53 -4.70 1.03 -9.92
N GLY A 54 -5.44 1.59 -9.00
CA GLY A 54 -6.89 1.53 -9.03
C GLY A 54 -7.50 2.54 -10.01
N GLN A 55 -8.76 2.36 -10.33
CA GLN A 55 -9.60 3.27 -11.12
C GLN A 55 -8.89 4.11 -12.20
N ARG A 56 -8.77 3.53 -13.40
CA ARG A 56 -8.06 4.13 -14.53
C ARG A 56 -8.77 5.35 -15.15
N SER A 57 -10.09 5.39 -15.09
CA SER A 57 -10.89 6.36 -15.87
C SER A 57 -11.24 7.65 -15.13
N ARG A 58 -11.09 7.72 -13.81
CA ARG A 58 -11.51 8.87 -13.01
C ARG A 58 -10.64 9.01 -11.77
N LEU A 59 -9.66 9.88 -11.85
CA LEU A 59 -8.79 10.23 -10.72
C LEU A 59 -9.59 10.98 -9.66
N TYR A 60 -9.32 10.69 -8.39
CA TYR A 60 -9.97 11.30 -7.26
C TYR A 60 -9.18 12.51 -6.76
N THR A 61 -9.88 13.58 -6.46
CA THR A 61 -9.34 14.73 -5.75
C THR A 61 -9.99 14.78 -4.38
N CYS A 62 -9.19 14.83 -3.33
CA CYS A 62 -9.69 14.88 -1.97
C CYS A 62 -10.57 16.10 -1.74
N GLN A 63 -11.65 15.93 -0.98
CA GLN A 63 -12.64 16.97 -0.67
C GLN A 63 -12.35 17.65 0.68
N HIS A 64 -11.49 17.04 1.49
CA HIS A 64 -11.12 17.49 2.84
C HIS A 64 -9.62 17.76 2.95
N GLU A 65 -9.16 18.07 4.16
CA GLU A 65 -7.77 18.36 4.48
C GLU A 65 -6.91 17.07 4.48
N VAL A 66 -6.76 16.47 3.30
CA VAL A 66 -5.88 15.33 3.06
C VAL A 66 -4.61 15.81 2.38
N TYR A 67 -3.48 15.40 2.93
CA TYR A 67 -2.15 15.76 2.46
C TYR A 67 -1.37 14.55 2.00
N ASN A 68 -0.36 14.80 1.16
CA ASN A 68 0.57 13.79 0.65
C ASN A 68 2.00 14.25 0.92
N TYR A 69 2.73 13.52 1.74
CA TYR A 69 4.16 13.72 1.93
C TYR A 69 4.95 13.08 0.79
N PHE A 70 5.91 13.80 0.25
CA PHE A 70 6.84 13.29 -0.76
C PHE A 70 8.12 14.14 -0.81
N ASN A 71 9.30 13.51 -0.68
CA ASN A 71 10.61 14.15 -0.79
C ASN A 71 10.68 15.47 -0.02
N ASP A 72 10.62 15.40 1.31
CA ASP A 72 10.73 16.55 2.21
C ASP A 72 9.69 17.66 1.97
N THR A 73 8.58 17.36 1.32
CA THR A 73 7.54 18.36 1.02
C THR A 73 6.15 17.78 1.27
N ILE A 74 5.25 18.61 1.78
CA ILE A 74 3.83 18.30 1.94
C ILE A 74 3.05 18.93 0.79
N TYR A 75 2.13 18.19 0.23
CA TYR A 75 1.24 18.64 -0.85
C TYR A 75 -0.22 18.40 -0.49
N LYS A 76 -1.15 19.14 -1.07
CA LYS A 76 -2.56 18.73 -1.09
C LYS A 76 -2.69 17.41 -1.85
N ALA A 77 -3.41 16.45 -1.27
CA ALA A 77 -3.55 15.14 -1.87
C ALA A 77 -4.53 15.12 -3.04
N LYS A 78 -4.12 14.52 -4.13
CA LYS A 78 -4.95 14.12 -5.27
C LYS A 78 -4.32 12.94 -5.98
N ASP A 79 -5.11 12.15 -6.68
CA ASP A 79 -4.60 11.04 -7.49
C ASP A 79 -3.79 11.54 -8.71
N PRO A 80 -2.80 10.78 -9.16
CA PRO A 80 -2.11 9.73 -8.40
C PRO A 80 -1.27 10.32 -7.26
N LEU A 81 -1.17 9.64 -6.12
CA LEU A 81 -0.35 10.10 -4.99
C LEU A 81 1.14 10.09 -5.33
N LEU A 82 1.85 11.16 -4.91
CA LEU A 82 3.31 11.24 -5.04
C LEU A 82 3.99 10.25 -4.10
N GLY A 83 5.02 9.55 -4.57
CA GLY A 83 5.79 8.58 -3.79
C GLY A 83 5.48 7.13 -4.12
N ALA A 84 4.23 6.79 -4.40
CA ALA A 84 3.84 5.47 -4.92
C ALA A 84 3.90 5.45 -6.45
N ASN A 85 4.19 4.29 -7.04
CA ASN A 85 4.18 4.17 -8.49
C ASN A 85 2.78 3.94 -9.07
N GLY A 86 2.67 3.98 -10.39
CA GLY A 86 1.40 3.97 -11.11
C GLY A 86 0.87 5.37 -11.37
N GLY A 87 -0.06 5.49 -12.33
CA GLY A 87 -0.56 6.78 -12.84
C GLY A 87 -2.07 6.98 -12.65
N TRP A 88 -2.72 6.17 -11.80
CA TRP A 88 -4.16 6.12 -11.65
C TRP A 88 -4.61 6.38 -10.21
N GLY A 89 -5.81 5.91 -9.86
CA GLY A 89 -6.39 6.13 -8.54
C GLY A 89 -5.66 5.38 -7.42
N SER A 90 -5.63 5.99 -6.25
CA SER A 90 -5.15 5.41 -5.00
C SER A 90 -6.31 5.19 -4.02
N VAL A 91 -6.29 4.09 -3.27
CA VAL A 91 -7.26 3.91 -2.19
C VAL A 91 -7.06 4.92 -1.06
N TRP A 92 -5.84 5.42 -0.89
CA TRP A 92 -5.45 6.23 0.27
C TRP A 92 -6.02 7.64 0.23
N THR A 93 -6.30 8.20 -0.94
CA THR A 93 -7.06 9.46 -1.08
C THR A 93 -8.48 9.31 -0.54
N LEU A 94 -9.14 8.20 -0.89
CA LEU A 94 -10.47 7.87 -0.37
C LEU A 94 -10.47 7.56 1.13
N VAL A 95 -9.45 6.85 1.63
CA VAL A 95 -9.28 6.57 3.07
C VAL A 95 -9.13 7.87 3.84
N GLY A 96 -8.28 8.80 3.34
CA GLY A 96 -8.07 10.09 3.97
C GLY A 96 -9.38 10.88 4.14
N ASP A 97 -10.14 11.07 3.06
CA ASP A 97 -11.42 11.76 3.11
C ASP A 97 -12.43 11.06 4.03
N LYS A 98 -12.57 9.74 3.92
CA LYS A 98 -13.47 8.97 4.79
C LYS A 98 -13.10 9.03 6.27
N MET A 99 -11.82 9.14 6.62
CA MET A 99 -11.41 9.33 8.02
C MET A 99 -11.93 10.65 8.57
N ILE A 100 -11.86 11.71 7.78
CA ILE A 100 -12.35 13.05 8.17
C ILE A 100 -13.88 13.06 8.23
N GLU A 101 -14.56 12.56 7.20
CA GLU A 101 -16.03 12.43 7.15
C GLU A 101 -16.61 11.67 8.34
N LYS A 102 -15.89 10.64 8.83
CA LYS A 102 -16.31 9.83 9.98
C LYS A 102 -15.83 10.37 11.33
N GLY A 103 -15.21 11.54 11.36
CA GLY A 103 -14.72 12.18 12.59
C GLY A 103 -13.55 11.46 13.25
N LEU A 104 -12.80 10.64 12.51
CA LEU A 104 -11.64 9.92 13.03
C LEU A 104 -10.38 10.79 13.02
N ALA A 105 -10.34 11.82 12.20
CA ALA A 105 -9.27 12.80 12.06
C ALA A 105 -9.84 14.16 11.67
N LYS A 106 -9.12 15.25 11.98
CA LYS A 106 -9.40 16.59 11.44
C LYS A 106 -8.70 16.81 10.11
N SER A 107 -7.54 16.21 9.97
CA SER A 107 -6.76 16.15 8.72
C SER A 107 -6.00 14.82 8.65
N VAL A 108 -5.64 14.41 7.46
CA VAL A 108 -4.88 13.15 7.23
C VAL A 108 -3.68 13.45 6.34
N THR A 109 -2.53 12.92 6.70
CA THR A 109 -1.33 12.95 5.86
C THR A 109 -0.98 11.54 5.42
N VAL A 110 -0.86 11.32 4.12
CA VAL A 110 -0.46 10.03 3.55
C VAL A 110 1.01 10.10 3.11
N ILE A 111 1.78 9.10 3.50
CA ILE A 111 3.16 8.86 3.08
C ILE A 111 3.18 7.56 2.27
N PRO A 112 2.91 7.62 0.96
CA PRO A 112 2.75 6.42 0.14
C PRO A 112 4.06 6.09 -0.59
N ILE A 113 4.53 4.85 -0.47
CA ILE A 113 5.68 4.33 -1.22
C ILE A 113 5.40 3.01 -1.93
N GLY A 114 4.13 2.63 -2.12
CA GLY A 114 3.74 1.37 -2.77
C GLY A 114 4.30 1.21 -4.19
N VAL A 115 4.71 -0.01 -4.55
CA VAL A 115 5.26 -0.35 -5.88
C VAL A 115 4.57 -1.59 -6.44
N GLY A 116 3.98 -1.48 -7.64
CA GLY A 116 3.23 -2.56 -8.27
C GLY A 116 4.07 -3.78 -8.65
N GLY A 117 3.46 -4.97 -8.62
CA GLY A 117 4.05 -6.20 -9.13
C GLY A 117 5.26 -6.71 -8.34
N VAL A 118 5.31 -6.48 -7.02
CA VAL A 118 6.45 -6.88 -6.20
C VAL A 118 6.05 -7.83 -5.08
N GLU A 119 6.89 -8.83 -4.84
CA GLU A 119 6.82 -9.72 -3.69
C GLU A 119 7.25 -9.03 -2.40
N VAL A 120 6.92 -9.60 -1.24
CA VAL A 120 7.41 -9.17 0.08
C VAL A 120 8.94 -9.10 0.13
N ALA A 121 9.62 -9.99 -0.58
CA ALA A 121 11.08 -10.01 -0.72
C ALA A 121 11.67 -8.68 -1.20
N ALA A 122 10.97 -7.95 -2.04
CA ALA A 122 11.47 -6.67 -2.56
C ALA A 122 11.65 -5.62 -1.46
N TRP A 123 10.81 -5.66 -0.43
CA TRP A 123 10.83 -4.73 0.71
C TRP A 123 11.68 -5.22 1.88
N ALA A 124 11.89 -6.54 1.97
CA ALA A 124 12.68 -7.17 3.02
C ALA A 124 14.16 -6.73 2.96
N LYS A 125 14.90 -6.98 4.04
CA LYS A 125 16.35 -6.69 4.11
C LYS A 125 17.09 -7.32 2.92
N GLY A 126 17.84 -6.50 2.20
CA GLY A 126 18.54 -6.89 0.97
C GLY A 126 17.68 -6.90 -0.29
N GLY A 127 16.38 -6.63 -0.19
CA GLY A 127 15.48 -6.48 -1.33
C GLY A 127 15.64 -5.13 -2.03
N LYS A 128 15.24 -5.08 -3.30
CA LYS A 128 15.44 -3.93 -4.19
C LYS A 128 14.73 -2.63 -3.76
N LEU A 129 13.73 -2.71 -2.89
CA LEU A 129 12.97 -1.58 -2.35
C LEU A 129 13.27 -1.30 -0.87
N HIS A 130 14.16 -2.08 -0.27
CA HIS A 130 14.53 -1.88 1.12
C HIS A 130 15.12 -0.49 1.38
N ASP A 131 16.01 -0.02 0.51
CA ASP A 131 16.61 1.31 0.63
C ASP A 131 15.58 2.44 0.47
N LEU A 132 14.56 2.26 -0.38
CA LEU A 132 13.44 3.20 -0.48
C LEU A 132 12.67 3.28 0.85
N LEU A 133 12.37 2.13 1.47
CA LEU A 133 11.74 2.07 2.79
C LEU A 133 12.58 2.81 3.83
N LEU A 134 13.88 2.46 3.93
CA LEU A 134 14.79 3.06 4.92
C LEU A 134 14.89 4.57 4.74
N LYS A 135 15.12 5.03 3.51
CA LYS A 135 15.21 6.46 3.18
C LYS A 135 13.97 7.22 3.63
N THR A 136 12.77 6.73 3.28
CA THR A 136 11.53 7.42 3.61
C THR A 136 11.29 7.45 5.12
N LEU A 137 11.60 6.35 5.83
CA LEU A 137 11.49 6.33 7.30
C LEU A 137 12.48 7.30 7.96
N ASP A 138 13.72 7.40 7.45
CA ASP A 138 14.74 8.34 7.94
C ASP A 138 14.34 9.81 7.70
N GLU A 139 13.69 10.10 6.56
CA GLU A 139 13.11 11.43 6.28
C GLU A 139 12.00 11.78 7.28
N VAL A 140 11.09 10.85 7.53
CA VAL A 140 9.98 11.02 8.48
C VAL A 140 10.50 11.30 9.90
N VAL A 141 11.51 10.53 10.36
CA VAL A 141 12.13 10.71 11.67
C VAL A 141 12.85 12.07 11.74
N ARG A 142 13.60 12.45 10.71
CA ARG A 142 14.32 13.73 10.63
C ARG A 142 13.37 14.93 10.74
N HIS A 143 12.18 14.84 10.15
CA HIS A 143 11.16 15.90 10.23
C HIS A 143 10.28 15.82 11.47
N ASN A 144 10.54 14.90 12.40
CA ASN A 144 9.70 14.65 13.58
C ASN A 144 8.22 14.43 13.22
N ILE A 145 7.96 13.74 12.12
CA ILE A 145 6.61 13.34 11.72
C ILE A 145 6.27 12.06 12.48
N GLU A 146 5.30 12.13 13.36
CA GLU A 146 4.80 10.98 14.08
C GLU A 146 3.83 10.20 13.17
N ILE A 147 4.13 8.92 12.92
CA ILE A 147 3.27 8.02 12.16
C ILE A 147 2.23 7.44 13.14
N ASP A 148 0.94 7.55 12.79
CA ASP A 148 -0.15 6.97 13.58
C ASP A 148 -0.46 5.53 13.18
N TYR A 149 -0.40 5.22 11.88
CA TYR A 149 -0.68 3.88 11.36
C TYR A 149 0.25 3.55 10.19
N ILE A 150 0.73 2.31 10.19
CA ILE A 150 1.48 1.73 9.06
C ILE A 150 0.56 0.73 8.37
N CYS A 151 0.27 0.96 7.09
CA CYS A 151 -0.68 0.17 6.32
C CYS A 151 0.06 -0.63 5.24
N TRP A 152 0.07 -1.94 5.38
CA TRP A 152 0.67 -2.88 4.43
C TRP A 152 -0.39 -3.60 3.61
N HIS A 153 -0.31 -3.49 2.29
CA HIS A 153 -1.17 -4.23 1.37
C HIS A 153 -0.34 -4.85 0.24
N GLN A 154 -0.07 -6.13 0.36
CA GLN A 154 0.76 -6.91 -0.56
C GLN A 154 0.50 -8.41 -0.33
N GLY A 155 0.66 -9.24 -1.35
CA GLY A 155 0.53 -10.70 -1.26
C GLY A 155 0.18 -11.36 -2.58
N GLU A 156 -0.40 -10.63 -3.51
CA GLU A 156 -0.83 -11.12 -4.81
C GLU A 156 0.37 -11.63 -5.64
N SER A 157 1.50 -10.92 -5.59
CA SER A 157 2.74 -11.36 -6.27
C SER A 157 3.38 -12.56 -5.60
N ASP A 158 3.30 -12.68 -4.27
CA ASP A 158 3.76 -13.84 -3.53
C ASP A 158 2.88 -15.08 -3.78
N ASN A 159 1.58 -14.90 -4.04
CA ASN A 159 0.71 -15.96 -4.51
C ASN A 159 1.20 -16.53 -5.86
N ILE A 160 1.43 -15.67 -6.85
CA ILE A 160 1.98 -16.08 -8.15
C ILE A 160 3.34 -16.80 -7.98
N ALA A 161 4.18 -16.29 -7.09
CA ALA A 161 5.50 -16.85 -6.83
C ALA A 161 5.47 -18.13 -5.96
N ASN A 162 4.30 -18.53 -5.46
CA ASN A 162 4.13 -19.64 -4.52
C ASN A 162 5.07 -19.50 -3.29
N THR A 163 5.17 -18.29 -2.74
CA THR A 163 6.00 -18.03 -1.57
C THR A 163 5.47 -18.80 -0.37
N PRO A 164 6.31 -19.67 0.26
CA PRO A 164 5.89 -20.41 1.45
C PRO A 164 5.57 -19.48 2.63
N LYS A 165 4.62 -19.89 3.47
CA LYS A 165 4.15 -19.11 4.63
C LYS A 165 5.28 -18.59 5.51
N GLU A 166 6.18 -19.46 5.93
CA GLU A 166 7.27 -19.08 6.85
C GLU A 166 8.28 -18.14 6.20
N VAL A 167 8.50 -18.26 4.89
CA VAL A 167 9.36 -17.34 4.12
C VAL A 167 8.72 -15.95 4.03
N TYR A 168 7.40 -15.88 3.81
CA TYR A 168 6.66 -14.61 3.83
C TYR A 168 6.78 -13.94 5.20
N ILE A 169 6.55 -14.69 6.27
CA ILE A 169 6.66 -14.21 7.67
C ILE A 169 8.07 -13.68 7.95
N GLU A 170 9.11 -14.46 7.65
CA GLU A 170 10.50 -14.06 7.87
C GLU A 170 10.85 -12.74 7.17
N ARG A 171 10.50 -12.64 5.88
CA ARG A 171 10.71 -11.43 5.08
C ARG A 171 9.97 -10.23 5.65
N PHE A 172 8.70 -10.39 6.03
CA PHE A 172 7.93 -9.32 6.63
C PHE A 172 8.50 -8.88 7.99
N LEU A 173 9.01 -9.79 8.79
CA LEU A 173 9.63 -9.46 10.07
C LEU A 173 10.89 -8.62 9.89
N SER A 174 11.66 -8.80 8.83
CA SER A 174 12.79 -7.91 8.53
C SER A 174 12.35 -6.49 8.16
N ILE A 175 11.16 -6.33 7.54
CA ILE A 175 10.54 -5.02 7.29
C ILE A 175 10.12 -4.38 8.62
N ARG A 176 9.45 -5.14 9.49
CA ARG A 176 9.07 -4.68 10.83
C ARG A 176 10.29 -4.22 11.64
N GLU A 177 11.38 -4.99 11.62
CA GLU A 177 12.63 -4.63 12.30
C GLU A 177 13.20 -3.31 11.76
N ALA A 178 13.21 -3.10 10.45
CA ALA A 178 13.67 -1.86 9.84
C ALA A 178 12.85 -0.64 10.31
N ILE A 179 11.56 -0.79 10.55
CA ILE A 179 10.66 0.24 11.09
C ILE A 179 10.97 0.48 12.57
N ARG A 180 11.02 -0.59 13.37
CA ARG A 180 11.18 -0.52 14.84
C ARG A 180 12.56 -0.01 15.26
N SER A 181 13.62 -0.35 14.52
CA SER A 181 14.99 0.15 14.76
C SER A 181 15.12 1.67 14.64
N ARG A 182 14.14 2.35 14.03
CA ARG A 182 14.05 3.81 13.93
C ARG A 182 13.20 4.46 15.04
N GLY A 183 12.79 3.69 16.02
CA GLY A 183 11.96 4.17 17.13
C GLY A 183 10.49 4.38 16.78
N ILE A 184 10.06 4.04 15.57
CA ILE A 184 8.66 4.17 15.13
C ILE A 184 7.84 3.07 15.79
N LYS A 185 6.84 3.45 16.60
CA LYS A 185 6.01 2.55 17.41
C LYS A 185 4.59 2.36 16.84
N ALA A 186 4.24 3.04 15.77
CA ALA A 186 2.92 2.97 15.16
C ALA A 186 2.49 1.52 14.91
N PRO A 187 1.21 1.16 15.12
CA PRO A 187 0.68 -0.15 14.80
C PRO A 187 0.82 -0.44 13.30
N ILE A 188 1.15 -1.68 12.98
CA ILE A 188 1.23 -2.14 11.59
C ILE A 188 -0.06 -2.91 11.27
N ILE A 189 -0.82 -2.41 10.32
CA ILE A 189 -2.07 -3.03 9.86
C ILE A 189 -1.75 -3.78 8.57
N VAL A 190 -1.86 -5.11 8.60
CA VAL A 190 -1.54 -6.01 7.50
C VAL A 190 -2.82 -6.46 6.82
N ALA A 191 -3.04 -6.06 5.56
CA ALA A 191 -4.15 -6.56 4.78
C ALA A 191 -4.03 -8.08 4.54
N VAL A 192 -5.15 -8.77 4.52
CA VAL A 192 -5.24 -10.14 4.01
C VAL A 192 -5.51 -10.01 2.52
N ALA A 193 -4.45 -10.22 1.74
CA ALA A 193 -4.43 -9.96 0.30
C ALA A 193 -3.53 -10.99 -0.39
N SER A 194 -4.11 -11.75 -1.31
CA SER A 194 -3.39 -12.75 -2.08
C SER A 194 -4.04 -13.02 -3.45
N TYR A 195 -5.28 -12.57 -3.65
CA TYR A 195 -6.06 -12.87 -4.84
C TYR A 195 -5.35 -12.42 -6.13
N HIS A 196 -5.17 -13.37 -7.06
CA HIS A 196 -4.74 -13.10 -8.42
C HIS A 196 -5.46 -14.01 -9.42
N PRO A 197 -6.00 -13.48 -10.54
CA PRO A 197 -6.79 -14.28 -11.48
C PRO A 197 -5.98 -15.36 -12.20
N ASP A 198 -4.65 -15.25 -12.27
CA ASP A 198 -3.79 -16.27 -12.86
C ASP A 198 -3.63 -17.50 -11.96
N CYS A 199 -4.10 -17.43 -10.69
CA CYS A 199 -4.06 -18.50 -9.70
C CYS A 199 -5.44 -19.16 -9.46
N LEU A 200 -6.39 -19.04 -10.39
CA LEU A 200 -7.78 -19.48 -10.22
C LEU A 200 -7.97 -20.98 -9.97
N GLU A 201 -6.98 -21.82 -10.31
CA GLU A 201 -7.02 -23.27 -10.07
C GLU A 201 -6.91 -23.62 -8.57
N GLU A 202 -6.39 -22.69 -7.75
CA GLU A 202 -6.24 -22.85 -6.30
C GLU A 202 -7.13 -21.85 -5.56
N ASP A 203 -7.98 -22.32 -4.67
CA ASP A 203 -8.81 -21.53 -3.73
C ASP A 203 -9.41 -20.23 -4.35
N HIS A 204 -10.00 -20.34 -5.53
CA HIS A 204 -10.59 -19.21 -6.26
C HIS A 204 -9.63 -18.03 -6.51
N GLY A 205 -8.36 -18.31 -6.74
CA GLY A 205 -7.33 -17.29 -6.99
C GLY A 205 -6.62 -16.77 -5.74
N CYS A 206 -6.95 -17.29 -4.55
CA CYS A 206 -6.34 -16.90 -3.28
C CYS A 206 -5.27 -17.92 -2.84
N SER A 207 -4.24 -17.46 -2.16
CA SER A 207 -3.23 -18.32 -1.53
C SER A 207 -3.54 -18.54 -0.06
N LYS A 208 -3.75 -19.79 0.33
CA LYS A 208 -3.88 -20.18 1.73
C LYS A 208 -2.61 -19.83 2.52
N GLU A 209 -1.44 -20.12 1.96
CA GLU A 209 -0.13 -19.86 2.58
C GLU A 209 0.03 -18.37 2.94
N ILE A 210 -0.21 -17.47 1.99
CA ILE A 210 -0.04 -16.03 2.18
C ILE A 210 -1.08 -15.48 3.17
N ARG A 211 -2.34 -15.88 3.04
CA ARG A 211 -3.43 -15.47 3.95
C ARG A 211 -3.17 -15.91 5.39
N GLU A 212 -2.68 -17.15 5.59
CA GLU A 212 -2.30 -17.64 6.91
C GLU A 212 -1.10 -16.89 7.45
N ALA A 213 -0.07 -16.60 6.64
CA ALA A 213 1.08 -15.80 7.04
C ALA A 213 0.67 -14.43 7.57
N GLN A 214 -0.17 -13.72 6.82
CA GLN A 214 -0.67 -12.39 7.17
C GLN A 214 -1.46 -12.37 8.49
N LYS A 215 -2.32 -13.37 8.70
CA LYS A 215 -3.08 -13.51 9.95
C LYS A 215 -2.20 -13.94 11.12
N GLU A 216 -1.22 -14.79 10.86
CA GLU A 216 -0.32 -15.30 11.90
C GLU A 216 0.62 -14.20 12.43
N LEU A 217 1.07 -13.28 11.58
CA LEU A 217 1.81 -12.09 12.00
C LEU A 217 1.05 -11.31 13.08
N ALA A 218 -0.22 -11.01 12.84
CA ALA A 218 -1.05 -10.29 13.80
C ALA A 218 -1.37 -11.11 15.07
N LYS A 219 -1.33 -12.44 15.00
CA LYS A 219 -1.50 -13.30 16.17
C LYS A 219 -0.24 -13.37 17.03
N ARG A 220 0.95 -13.32 16.41
CA ARG A 220 2.24 -13.46 17.11
C ARG A 220 2.78 -12.17 17.71
N TYR A 221 2.36 -11.01 17.20
CA TYR A 221 2.95 -9.72 17.54
C TYR A 221 1.87 -8.69 17.91
N ASP A 222 1.93 -8.15 19.10
CA ASP A 222 0.94 -7.21 19.65
C ASP A 222 0.89 -5.86 18.92
N ASP A 223 1.91 -5.53 18.14
CA ASP A 223 2.03 -4.32 17.34
C ASP A 223 1.62 -4.50 15.87
N ILE A 224 1.15 -5.71 15.51
CA ILE A 224 0.63 -6.04 14.18
C ILE A 224 -0.85 -6.38 14.28
N PHE A 225 -1.66 -5.81 13.42
CA PHE A 225 -3.11 -5.98 13.39
C PHE A 225 -3.58 -6.51 12.05
N VAL A 226 -4.63 -7.33 12.07
CA VAL A 226 -5.26 -7.80 10.83
C VAL A 226 -6.00 -6.64 10.18
N GLY A 227 -5.63 -6.34 8.95
CA GLY A 227 -6.25 -5.32 8.10
C GLY A 227 -7.45 -5.83 7.30
N PRO A 228 -7.79 -5.13 6.21
CA PRO A 228 -8.84 -5.55 5.29
C PRO A 228 -8.55 -6.92 4.66
N ASP A 229 -9.56 -7.78 4.63
CA ASP A 229 -9.53 -9.03 3.83
C ASP A 229 -10.00 -8.70 2.41
N THR A 230 -9.07 -8.24 1.58
CA THR A 230 -9.36 -7.72 0.23
C THR A 230 -9.57 -8.83 -0.80
N ASP A 231 -9.25 -10.07 -0.46
CA ASP A 231 -9.57 -11.23 -1.29
C ASP A 231 -11.08 -11.46 -1.41
N LYS A 232 -11.88 -10.89 -0.48
CA LYS A 232 -13.34 -10.87 -0.56
C LYS A 232 -13.90 -9.93 -1.63
N LEU A 233 -13.06 -9.09 -2.23
CA LEU A 233 -13.42 -8.23 -3.35
C LEU A 233 -12.96 -8.91 -4.66
N ASP A 234 -13.60 -10.00 -5.01
CA ASP A 234 -13.25 -10.90 -6.11
C ASP A 234 -14.18 -10.80 -7.34
N GLN A 235 -15.28 -10.04 -7.21
CA GLN A 235 -16.25 -9.90 -8.29
C GLN A 235 -15.74 -8.99 -9.42
N LEU A 236 -16.09 -9.29 -10.67
CA LEU A 236 -15.68 -8.55 -11.87
C LEU A 236 -15.96 -7.05 -11.79
N TYR A 237 -17.06 -6.63 -11.16
CA TYR A 237 -17.38 -5.22 -11.02
C TYR A 237 -16.52 -4.50 -9.96
N GLN A 238 -15.84 -5.25 -9.09
CA GLN A 238 -14.95 -4.74 -8.05
C GLN A 238 -13.52 -4.57 -8.55
N ARG A 239 -13.13 -5.27 -9.63
CA ARG A 239 -11.79 -5.23 -10.20
C ARG A 239 -11.83 -4.85 -11.67
N ALA A 240 -11.12 -3.77 -12.06
CA ALA A 240 -11.19 -3.19 -13.39
C ALA A 240 -10.53 -4.06 -14.48
N ASP A 241 -9.52 -4.82 -14.11
CA ASP A 241 -8.72 -5.67 -15.01
C ASP A 241 -8.53 -7.09 -14.45
N GLY A 242 -9.36 -7.47 -13.50
CA GLY A 242 -9.27 -8.74 -12.78
C GLY A 242 -8.35 -8.69 -11.57
N VAL A 243 -7.41 -7.73 -11.48
CA VAL A 243 -6.44 -7.59 -10.38
C VAL A 243 -6.69 -6.32 -9.56
N HIS A 244 -6.73 -5.17 -10.25
CA HIS A 244 -6.79 -3.86 -9.62
C HIS A 244 -8.22 -3.40 -9.40
N PHE A 245 -8.46 -2.72 -8.28
CA PHE A 245 -9.80 -2.30 -7.90
C PHE A 245 -10.41 -1.29 -8.86
N SER A 246 -11.64 -1.56 -9.28
CA SER A 246 -12.51 -0.62 -10.00
C SER A 246 -12.88 0.57 -9.10
N HIS A 247 -13.62 1.53 -9.63
CA HIS A 247 -14.15 2.64 -8.83
C HIS A 247 -14.98 2.17 -7.63
N MET A 248 -15.83 1.17 -7.83
CA MET A 248 -16.62 0.59 -6.74
C MET A 248 -15.73 -0.21 -5.79
N GLY A 249 -14.84 -1.04 -6.32
CA GLY A 249 -13.89 -1.81 -5.52
C GLY A 249 -13.01 -0.94 -4.63
N GLN A 250 -12.49 0.19 -5.13
CA GLN A 250 -11.70 1.13 -4.31
C GLN A 250 -12.52 1.75 -3.17
N ARG A 251 -13.80 2.09 -3.40
CA ARG A 251 -14.66 2.61 -2.32
C ARG A 251 -14.90 1.56 -1.24
N MET A 252 -15.17 0.32 -1.64
CA MET A 252 -15.32 -0.82 -0.71
C MET A 252 -14.00 -1.10 0.04
N HIS A 253 -12.88 -1.10 -0.68
CA HIS A 253 -11.54 -1.26 -0.10
C HIS A 253 -11.23 -0.17 0.93
N ALA A 254 -11.55 1.10 0.62
CA ALA A 254 -11.41 2.20 1.57
C ALA A 254 -12.29 2.01 2.83
N ASP A 255 -13.54 1.57 2.68
CA ASP A 255 -14.41 1.27 3.83
C ASP A 255 -13.86 0.13 4.70
N MET A 256 -13.23 -0.87 4.09
CA MET A 256 -12.57 -1.95 4.82
C MET A 256 -11.35 -1.44 5.60
N TRP A 257 -10.54 -0.54 5.03
CA TRP A 257 -9.44 0.12 5.75
C TRP A 257 -9.93 0.95 6.93
N ILE A 258 -11.00 1.74 6.75
CA ILE A 258 -11.62 2.51 7.84
C ILE A 258 -12.06 1.59 8.98
N LYS A 259 -12.64 0.44 8.65
CA LYS A 259 -13.01 -0.56 9.66
C LYS A 259 -11.78 -1.09 10.41
N ALA A 260 -10.72 -1.45 9.69
CA ALA A 260 -9.49 -1.95 10.29
C ALA A 260 -8.83 -0.91 11.22
N ILE A 261 -8.69 0.34 10.76
CA ILE A 261 -8.12 1.45 11.56
C ILE A 261 -8.91 1.68 12.85
N LYS A 262 -10.24 1.59 12.81
CA LYS A 262 -11.09 1.72 14.03
C LYS A 262 -10.85 0.63 15.06
N HIS A 263 -10.50 -0.58 14.63
CA HIS A 263 -10.26 -1.72 15.52
C HIS A 263 -8.82 -1.77 16.05
N CYS A 264 -7.95 -0.91 15.56
CA CYS A 264 -6.53 -0.82 15.92
C CYS A 264 -6.28 0.12 17.13
N LYS A 265 -7.33 0.56 17.80
CA LYS A 265 -7.29 1.48 18.97
C LYS A 265 -7.35 0.71 20.26
#